data_9fd1a62e7a9bb1d4eff226329d3d13e1
#
_entry.id   9fd1a62e7a9bb1d4eff226329d3d13e1
#
_cell.length_a   1.000
_cell.length_b   1.000
_cell.length_c   1.000
_cell.angle_alpha   90.00
_cell.angle_beta   90.00
_cell.angle_gamma   90.00
#
_symmetry.space_group_name_H-M   'P 1'
#
loop_
_entity.id
_entity.type
_entity.pdbx_description
1 polymer ?
#
loop_
_entity_poly.entity_id
_entity_poly.type
_entity_poly.pdbx_seq_one_letter_code
_entity_poly.pdbx_strand_id
1 'polypeptide(L)'
;CAYAPYNWSQSDDSNGAVPIKDSDAYANGYDVMIAKQICEANGWELEVVRTDWDSLVPGVQSGVYDAVIAGQSMTAERMEQVDFAGPYYYASIVCVTKADSPYAGAAGISDLAGGSCTAQIATIWYDSMLPQIQDAKIQPAAESAPAMLMALETGTVDFICTDMPTAKGAVVAYPDMKLLDFTGSDDNFEVDEGEINIGVSVRKGNAELKDAIDSVLSTMTEDDFNAMMDEAIAIQPLSES
;
A
#
# COMPACT_ATOMS: atom_id res chain seq x y z
N CYS A 1 8.88 5.35 3.32
CA CYS A 1 8.20 5.28 4.64
C CYS A 1 7.15 6.39 4.77
N ALA A 2 6.17 6.39 3.87
CA ALA A 2 5.05 7.33 3.84
C ALA A 2 3.79 6.68 3.25
N TYR A 3 3.50 5.45 3.66
CA TYR A 3 2.39 4.64 3.15
C TYR A 3 1.75 3.83 4.29
N ALA A 4 1.25 4.53 5.33
CA ALA A 4 0.56 3.86 6.44
C ALA A 4 -0.74 3.15 5.94
N PRO A 5 -1.06 1.97 6.46
CA PRO A 5 -0.43 1.23 7.55
C PRO A 5 0.74 0.32 7.13
N TYR A 6 1.09 0.26 5.84
CA TYR A 6 2.20 -0.55 5.36
C TYR A 6 3.53 -0.08 5.95
N ASN A 7 3.83 1.22 5.85
CA ASN A 7 5.05 1.80 6.39
C ASN A 7 4.89 3.30 6.67
N TRP A 8 5.55 3.78 7.71
CA TRP A 8 5.64 5.21 8.04
C TRP A 8 6.96 5.54 8.74
N SER A 9 7.26 6.83 8.83
CA SER A 9 8.38 7.34 9.64
C SER A 9 7.85 7.90 10.95
N GLN A 10 8.60 7.69 12.03
CA GLN A 10 8.32 8.24 13.37
C GLN A 10 9.61 8.72 14.05
N SER A 11 9.48 9.49 15.14
CA SER A 11 10.61 10.17 15.80
C SER A 11 11.36 9.31 16.81
N ASP A 12 10.83 8.15 17.19
CA ASP A 12 11.40 7.28 18.23
C ASP A 12 11.25 5.79 17.86
N ASP A 13 11.82 4.93 18.71
CA ASP A 13 11.82 3.47 18.54
C ASP A 13 10.58 2.78 19.14
N SER A 14 9.55 3.53 19.52
CA SER A 14 8.32 2.97 20.08
C SER A 14 7.66 1.95 19.14
N ASN A 15 6.90 1.03 19.73
CA ASN A 15 6.22 -0.07 19.02
C ASN A 15 7.17 -0.90 18.14
N GLY A 16 8.45 -0.96 18.46
CA GLY A 16 9.44 -1.75 17.75
C GLY A 16 9.88 -1.16 16.40
N ALA A 17 9.75 0.15 16.21
CA ALA A 17 10.30 0.83 15.04
C ALA A 17 11.81 0.63 14.92
N VAL A 18 12.32 0.67 13.69
CA VAL A 18 13.74 0.47 13.39
C VAL A 18 14.35 1.72 12.80
N PRO A 19 15.64 2.03 13.11
CA PRO A 19 16.30 3.21 12.56
C PRO A 19 16.27 3.22 11.03
N ILE A 20 16.01 4.39 10.44
CA ILE A 20 16.19 4.62 9.00
C ILE A 20 17.64 5.04 8.76
N LYS A 21 18.30 4.41 7.78
CA LYS A 21 19.67 4.71 7.39
C LYS A 21 19.83 6.19 7.04
N ASP A 22 20.91 6.79 7.54
CA ASP A 22 21.27 8.20 7.31
C ASP A 22 20.18 9.21 7.73
N SER A 23 19.38 8.87 8.76
CA SER A 23 18.29 9.68 9.27
C SER A 23 18.19 9.57 10.79
N ASP A 24 17.65 10.59 11.44
CA ASP A 24 17.29 10.56 12.88
C ASP A 24 15.89 9.95 13.12
N ALA A 25 15.21 9.51 12.06
CA ALA A 25 13.87 8.93 12.12
C ALA A 25 13.91 7.40 12.16
N TYR A 26 12.79 6.82 12.54
CA TYR A 26 12.56 5.37 12.61
C TYR A 26 11.45 4.98 11.65
N ALA A 27 11.56 3.79 11.08
CA ALA A 27 10.51 3.18 10.25
C ALA A 27 9.68 2.20 11.06
N ASN A 28 8.38 2.20 10.86
CA ASN A 28 7.46 1.22 11.42
C ASN A 28 6.36 0.89 10.41
N GLY A 29 5.51 -0.08 10.74
CA GLY A 29 4.39 -0.53 9.94
C GLY A 29 4.47 -1.99 9.53
N TYR A 30 3.47 -2.44 8.81
CA TYR A 30 3.32 -3.82 8.37
C TYR A 30 4.56 -4.34 7.60
N ASP A 31 5.08 -3.55 6.66
CA ASP A 31 6.27 -3.90 5.88
C ASP A 31 7.50 -4.10 6.75
N VAL A 32 7.65 -3.29 7.80
CA VAL A 32 8.76 -3.42 8.77
C VAL A 32 8.60 -4.68 9.60
N MET A 33 7.37 -5.04 9.99
CA MET A 33 7.11 -6.29 10.71
C MET A 33 7.47 -7.50 9.87
N ILE A 34 7.09 -7.52 8.59
CA ILE A 34 7.44 -8.58 7.62
C ILE A 34 8.97 -8.62 7.41
N ALA A 35 9.61 -7.47 7.21
CA ALA A 35 11.07 -7.40 7.01
C ALA A 35 11.85 -7.98 8.22
N LYS A 36 11.40 -7.69 9.44
CA LYS A 36 11.99 -8.27 10.66
C LYS A 36 11.89 -9.79 10.69
N GLN A 37 10.72 -10.35 10.36
CA GLN A 37 10.55 -11.80 10.34
C GLN A 37 11.44 -12.47 9.29
N ILE A 38 11.55 -11.87 8.10
CA ILE A 38 12.44 -12.37 7.05
C ILE A 38 13.90 -12.34 7.50
N CYS A 39 14.35 -11.23 8.07
CA CYS A 39 15.73 -11.07 8.53
C CYS A 39 16.04 -12.00 9.69
N GLU A 40 15.16 -12.10 10.70
CA GLU A 40 15.34 -12.98 11.86
C GLU A 40 15.45 -14.45 11.45
N ALA A 41 14.56 -14.93 10.57
CA ALA A 41 14.56 -16.31 10.10
C ALA A 41 15.84 -16.69 9.33
N ASN A 42 16.45 -15.72 8.63
CA ASN A 42 17.66 -15.94 7.84
C ASN A 42 18.97 -15.54 8.59
N GLY A 43 18.87 -15.00 9.82
CA GLY A 43 20.02 -14.50 10.55
C GLY A 43 20.65 -13.26 9.92
N TRP A 44 19.86 -12.44 9.24
CA TRP A 44 20.30 -11.20 8.59
C TRP A 44 20.06 -9.98 9.50
N GLU A 45 20.84 -8.94 9.27
CA GLU A 45 20.65 -7.63 9.86
C GLU A 45 19.74 -6.80 8.96
N LEU A 46 18.71 -6.16 9.55
CA LEU A 46 17.78 -5.29 8.82
C LEU A 46 18.32 -3.86 8.78
N GLU A 47 18.56 -3.34 7.58
CA GLU A 47 18.84 -1.94 7.32
C GLU A 47 17.70 -1.34 6.49
N VAL A 48 16.99 -0.34 7.02
CA VAL A 48 15.89 0.33 6.32
C VAL A 48 16.41 1.56 5.59
N VAL A 49 16.16 1.62 4.28
CA VAL A 49 16.47 2.77 3.42
C VAL A 49 15.17 3.44 3.01
N ARG A 50 15.01 4.72 3.35
CA ARG A 50 13.85 5.53 2.90
C ARG A 50 14.09 6.04 1.49
N THR A 51 13.10 5.87 0.61
CA THR A 51 13.14 6.37 -0.76
C THR A 51 11.74 6.78 -1.22
N ASP A 52 11.66 7.54 -2.31
CA ASP A 52 10.40 7.92 -2.92
C ASP A 52 9.80 6.75 -3.71
N TRP A 53 8.49 6.76 -3.87
CA TRP A 53 7.73 5.64 -4.45
C TRP A 53 8.20 5.25 -5.86
N ASP A 54 8.39 6.22 -6.74
CA ASP A 54 8.83 6.03 -8.12
C ASP A 54 10.30 5.57 -8.25
N SER A 55 11.08 5.72 -7.18
CA SER A 55 12.49 5.31 -7.11
C SER A 55 12.68 3.88 -6.57
N LEU A 56 11.61 3.20 -6.11
CA LEU A 56 11.69 1.85 -5.52
C LEU A 56 12.24 0.82 -6.49
N VAL A 57 11.63 0.65 -7.66
CA VAL A 57 12.05 -0.32 -8.68
C VAL A 57 13.43 0.03 -9.24
N PRO A 58 13.72 1.28 -9.67
CA PRO A 58 15.08 1.63 -10.11
C PRO A 58 16.17 1.36 -9.06
N GLY A 59 15.88 1.59 -7.78
CA GLY A 59 16.84 1.39 -6.70
C GLY A 59 17.20 -0.09 -6.48
N VAL A 60 16.22 -1.00 -6.49
CA VAL A 60 16.50 -2.43 -6.37
C VAL A 60 17.20 -2.98 -7.61
N GLN A 61 16.85 -2.48 -8.79
CA GLN A 61 17.54 -2.86 -10.06
C GLN A 61 19.01 -2.47 -10.04
N SER A 62 19.35 -1.28 -9.55
CA SER A 62 20.72 -0.76 -9.47
C SER A 62 21.50 -1.27 -8.25
N GLY A 63 20.84 -1.97 -7.31
CA GLY A 63 21.50 -2.53 -6.12
C GLY A 63 21.78 -1.49 -5.03
N VAL A 64 21.03 -0.39 -4.99
CA VAL A 64 21.06 0.58 -3.88
C VAL A 64 20.57 -0.09 -2.60
N TYR A 65 19.60 -1.00 -2.73
CA TYR A 65 19.11 -1.89 -1.69
C TYR A 65 18.83 -3.29 -2.28
N ASP A 66 18.76 -4.30 -1.43
CA ASP A 66 18.63 -5.70 -1.84
C ASP A 66 17.19 -6.06 -2.23
N ALA A 67 16.20 -5.52 -1.49
CA ALA A 67 14.79 -5.81 -1.66
C ALA A 67 13.94 -4.56 -1.43
N VAL A 68 12.71 -4.58 -1.95
CA VAL A 68 11.66 -3.60 -1.66
C VAL A 68 10.51 -4.30 -0.96
N ILE A 69 10.20 -3.84 0.25
CA ILE A 69 9.02 -4.23 1.02
C ILE A 69 8.27 -2.94 1.33
N ALA A 70 7.32 -2.58 0.48
CA ALA A 70 6.72 -1.24 0.48
C ALA A 70 5.26 -1.23 -0.01
N GLY A 71 4.49 -2.28 0.29
CA GLY A 71 3.10 -2.36 -0.15
C GLY A 71 2.93 -2.44 -1.68
N GLN A 72 3.94 -2.94 -2.42
CA GLN A 72 3.88 -3.01 -3.86
C GLN A 72 3.04 -4.17 -4.38
N SER A 73 2.04 -3.87 -5.21
CA SER A 73 1.28 -4.89 -5.95
C SER A 73 2.16 -5.61 -6.97
N MET A 74 1.94 -6.93 -7.09
CA MET A 74 2.68 -7.83 -7.99
C MET A 74 2.14 -7.73 -9.42
N THR A 75 2.17 -6.54 -10.04
CA THR A 75 1.63 -6.34 -11.38
C THR A 75 2.50 -6.99 -12.45
N ALA A 76 1.87 -7.41 -13.56
CA ALA A 76 2.57 -7.96 -14.72
C ALA A 76 3.66 -7.00 -15.23
N GLU A 77 3.38 -5.70 -15.28
CA GLU A 77 4.34 -4.67 -15.69
C GLU A 77 5.58 -4.64 -14.78
N ARG A 78 5.38 -4.69 -13.45
CA ARG A 78 6.51 -4.72 -12.50
C ARG A 78 7.29 -6.02 -12.61
N MET A 79 6.62 -7.15 -12.87
CA MET A 79 7.27 -8.45 -13.06
C MET A 79 8.15 -8.51 -14.32
N GLU A 80 7.99 -7.61 -15.27
CA GLU A 80 8.95 -7.46 -16.38
C GLU A 80 10.29 -6.88 -15.88
N GLN A 81 10.27 -6.09 -14.83
CA GLN A 81 11.42 -5.29 -14.36
C GLN A 81 12.13 -5.91 -13.15
N VAL A 82 11.39 -6.58 -12.27
CA VAL A 82 11.88 -7.20 -11.03
C VAL A 82 11.29 -8.61 -10.86
N ASP A 83 11.84 -9.40 -9.94
CA ASP A 83 11.20 -10.62 -9.48
C ASP A 83 10.50 -10.36 -8.15
N PHE A 84 9.40 -11.05 -7.89
CA PHE A 84 8.66 -10.96 -6.63
C PHE A 84 8.74 -12.25 -5.83
N ALA A 85 8.95 -12.11 -4.53
CA ALA A 85 8.69 -13.13 -3.52
C ALA A 85 7.35 -12.86 -2.84
N GLY A 86 6.70 -13.89 -2.35
CA GLY A 86 5.39 -13.80 -1.71
C GLY A 86 4.25 -14.28 -2.60
N PRO A 87 3.01 -13.83 -2.38
CA PRO A 87 2.61 -12.58 -1.70
C PRO A 87 2.83 -12.62 -0.17
N TYR A 88 2.89 -11.42 0.44
CA TYR A 88 2.87 -11.26 1.88
C TYR A 88 1.62 -10.49 2.38
N TYR A 89 0.74 -10.11 1.48
CA TYR A 89 -0.60 -9.62 1.76
C TYR A 89 -1.53 -9.81 0.55
N TYR A 90 -2.79 -10.15 0.81
CA TYR A 90 -3.84 -10.29 -0.20
C TYR A 90 -4.74 -9.06 -0.12
N ALA A 91 -4.51 -8.09 -1.02
CA ALA A 91 -5.23 -6.84 -1.01
C ALA A 91 -6.57 -6.94 -1.75
N SER A 92 -7.47 -6.01 -1.44
CA SER A 92 -8.67 -5.74 -2.21
C SER A 92 -8.76 -4.26 -2.56
N ILE A 93 -9.44 -3.93 -3.67
CA ILE A 93 -9.59 -2.55 -4.15
C ILE A 93 -10.86 -1.96 -3.55
N VAL A 94 -10.72 -0.76 -3.03
CA VAL A 94 -11.82 -0.01 -2.41
C VAL A 94 -11.73 1.47 -2.77
N CYS A 95 -12.80 2.21 -2.50
CA CYS A 95 -12.77 3.67 -2.53
C CYS A 95 -12.96 4.25 -1.13
N VAL A 96 -12.54 5.50 -0.97
CA VAL A 96 -12.78 6.29 0.24
C VAL A 96 -13.36 7.63 -0.18
N THR A 97 -14.39 8.08 0.52
CA THR A 97 -15.04 9.38 0.32
C THR A 97 -15.26 10.07 1.68
N LYS A 98 -15.73 11.31 1.68
CA LYS A 98 -16.19 11.96 2.92
C LYS A 98 -17.56 11.43 3.32
N ALA A 99 -17.82 11.31 4.61
CA ALA A 99 -19.09 10.77 5.14
C ALA A 99 -20.31 11.62 4.78
N ASP A 100 -20.13 12.91 4.53
CA ASP A 100 -21.17 13.86 4.09
C ASP A 100 -21.22 14.05 2.56
N SER A 101 -20.37 13.33 1.81
CA SER A 101 -20.33 13.33 0.35
C SER A 101 -21.62 12.74 -0.24
N PRO A 102 -22.09 13.22 -1.40
CA PRO A 102 -23.18 12.58 -2.14
C PRO A 102 -22.83 11.13 -2.55
N TYR A 103 -21.54 10.77 -2.57
CA TYR A 103 -21.06 9.42 -2.89
C TYR A 103 -21.00 8.49 -1.66
N ALA A 104 -21.26 8.98 -0.45
CA ALA A 104 -21.14 8.18 0.77
C ALA A 104 -22.11 6.98 0.84
N GLY A 105 -23.13 6.95 0.00
CA GLY A 105 -24.09 5.84 -0.12
C GLY A 105 -23.81 4.88 -1.27
N ALA A 106 -22.70 5.05 -2.00
CA ALA A 106 -22.38 4.21 -3.16
C ALA A 106 -22.30 2.73 -2.79
N ALA A 107 -22.96 1.88 -3.59
CA ALA A 107 -22.99 0.43 -3.44
C ALA A 107 -22.25 -0.30 -4.57
N GLY A 108 -21.74 0.44 -5.56
CA GLY A 108 -20.95 -0.04 -6.67
C GLY A 108 -20.24 1.12 -7.36
N ILE A 109 -19.37 0.79 -8.34
CA ILE A 109 -18.60 1.81 -9.07
C ILE A 109 -19.46 2.69 -9.97
N SER A 110 -20.63 2.22 -10.42
CA SER A 110 -21.58 3.02 -11.20
C SER A 110 -22.15 4.20 -10.42
N ASP A 111 -22.29 4.07 -9.09
CA ASP A 111 -22.75 5.15 -8.22
C ASP A 111 -21.72 6.29 -8.07
N LEU A 112 -20.46 6.05 -8.49
CA LEU A 112 -19.38 7.04 -8.47
C LEU A 112 -19.31 7.85 -9.77
N ALA A 113 -20.19 7.58 -10.74
CA ALA A 113 -20.17 8.20 -12.05
C ALA A 113 -20.15 9.73 -12.00
N GLY A 114 -19.29 10.34 -12.80
CA GLY A 114 -19.15 11.80 -12.93
C GLY A 114 -18.46 12.50 -11.77
N GLY A 115 -18.06 11.78 -10.73
CA GLY A 115 -17.32 12.33 -9.59
C GLY A 115 -15.87 12.67 -9.91
N SER A 116 -15.30 13.61 -9.14
CA SER A 116 -13.87 13.92 -9.21
C SER A 116 -13.09 12.96 -8.31
N CYS A 117 -11.98 12.42 -8.84
CA CYS A 117 -11.23 11.40 -8.13
C CYS A 117 -9.73 11.45 -8.43
N THR A 118 -8.96 10.83 -7.55
CA THR A 118 -7.53 10.57 -7.77
C THR A 118 -7.11 9.28 -7.07
N ALA A 119 -5.89 8.84 -7.35
CA ALA A 119 -5.19 7.78 -6.65
C ALA A 119 -3.69 8.06 -6.69
N GLN A 120 -2.88 7.22 -6.06
CA GLN A 120 -1.43 7.39 -6.05
C GLN A 120 -0.84 7.09 -7.42
N ILE A 121 0.17 7.87 -7.81
CA ILE A 121 0.93 7.71 -9.07
C ILE A 121 1.58 6.31 -9.16
N ALA A 122 1.69 5.81 -10.38
CA ALA A 122 2.30 4.50 -10.68
C ALA A 122 1.66 3.34 -9.90
N THR A 123 0.34 3.36 -9.76
CA THR A 123 -0.46 2.28 -9.18
C THR A 123 -1.57 1.87 -10.12
N ILE A 124 -1.99 0.60 -10.03
CA ILE A 124 -3.16 0.12 -10.77
C ILE A 124 -4.44 0.86 -10.37
N TRP A 125 -4.48 1.43 -9.16
CA TRP A 125 -5.61 2.24 -8.70
C TRP A 125 -5.85 3.43 -9.62
N TYR A 126 -4.79 4.14 -10.00
CA TYR A 126 -4.86 5.29 -10.89
C TYR A 126 -4.99 4.89 -12.36
N ASP A 127 -4.13 3.97 -12.81
CA ASP A 127 -3.97 3.68 -14.24
C ASP A 127 -5.06 2.76 -14.80
N SER A 128 -5.61 1.85 -13.96
CA SER A 128 -6.53 0.81 -14.41
C SER A 128 -7.90 0.87 -13.74
N MET A 129 -8.01 1.31 -12.47
CA MET A 129 -9.28 1.27 -11.74
C MET A 129 -10.11 2.53 -11.97
N LEU A 130 -9.53 3.73 -11.77
CA LEU A 130 -10.28 4.98 -11.98
C LEU A 130 -10.90 5.09 -13.38
N PRO A 131 -10.26 4.66 -14.47
CA PRO A 131 -10.86 4.69 -15.81
C PRO A 131 -12.11 3.81 -16.00
N GLN A 132 -12.36 2.85 -15.10
CA GLN A 132 -13.56 2.01 -15.16
C GLN A 132 -14.82 2.74 -14.64
N ILE A 133 -14.64 3.84 -13.91
CA ILE A 133 -15.76 4.62 -13.40
C ILE A 133 -16.28 5.54 -14.51
N GLN A 134 -17.56 5.39 -14.84
CA GLN A 134 -18.18 6.13 -15.93
C GLN A 134 -18.09 7.65 -15.71
N ASP A 135 -17.62 8.37 -16.73
CA ASP A 135 -17.51 9.84 -16.74
C ASP A 135 -16.72 10.44 -15.57
N ALA A 136 -15.85 9.65 -14.92
CA ALA A 136 -15.02 10.11 -13.80
C ALA A 136 -14.15 11.30 -14.23
N LYS A 137 -14.06 12.31 -13.36
CA LYS A 137 -13.17 13.46 -13.53
C LYS A 137 -11.85 13.18 -12.83
N ILE A 138 -11.02 12.36 -13.46
CA ILE A 138 -9.73 11.94 -12.90
C ILE A 138 -8.81 13.16 -12.82
N GLN A 139 -8.43 13.53 -11.59
CA GLN A 139 -7.47 14.59 -11.30
C GLN A 139 -6.03 14.06 -11.42
N PRO A 140 -5.00 14.93 -11.48
CA PRO A 140 -3.63 14.47 -11.47
C PRO A 140 -3.34 13.50 -10.33
N ALA A 141 -2.54 12.46 -10.62
CA ALA A 141 -2.17 11.45 -9.63
C ALA A 141 -1.43 12.08 -8.43
N ALA A 142 -1.70 11.58 -7.25
CA ALA A 142 -1.02 12.00 -6.04
C ALA A 142 0.37 11.35 -5.95
N GLU A 143 1.38 12.10 -5.54
CA GLU A 143 2.77 11.61 -5.45
C GLU A 143 2.99 10.61 -4.30
N SER A 144 2.09 10.61 -3.30
CA SER A 144 2.15 9.72 -2.14
C SER A 144 0.77 9.45 -1.57
N ALA A 145 0.64 8.41 -0.72
CA ALA A 145 -0.61 8.11 -0.03
C ALA A 145 -1.07 9.27 0.88
N PRO A 146 -0.22 9.94 1.69
CA PRO A 146 -0.62 11.14 2.42
C PRO A 146 -1.14 12.26 1.53
N ALA A 147 -0.51 12.51 0.38
CA ALA A 147 -0.97 13.52 -0.57
C ALA A 147 -2.34 13.17 -1.17
N MET A 148 -2.58 11.89 -1.45
CA MET A 148 -3.87 11.37 -1.90
C MET A 148 -4.97 11.57 -0.85
N LEU A 149 -4.71 11.21 0.41
CA LEU A 149 -5.64 11.42 1.53
C LEU A 149 -5.92 12.90 1.78
N MET A 150 -4.90 13.75 1.67
CA MET A 150 -5.06 15.20 1.81
C MET A 150 -5.92 15.79 0.69
N ALA A 151 -5.84 15.28 -0.54
CA ALA A 151 -6.70 15.72 -1.64
C ALA A 151 -8.18 15.43 -1.35
N LEU A 152 -8.49 14.29 -0.71
CA LEU A 152 -9.84 13.97 -0.25
C LEU A 152 -10.23 14.83 0.96
N GLU A 153 -9.35 14.99 1.95
CA GLU A 153 -9.60 15.75 3.17
C GLU A 153 -9.94 17.22 2.88
N THR A 154 -9.22 17.83 1.95
CA THR A 154 -9.43 19.24 1.53
C THR A 154 -10.60 19.41 0.55
N GLY A 155 -11.25 18.32 0.11
CA GLY A 155 -12.33 18.37 -0.88
C GLY A 155 -11.87 18.71 -2.29
N THR A 156 -10.60 18.51 -2.61
CA THR A 156 -10.07 18.65 -3.98
C THR A 156 -10.64 17.58 -4.90
N VAL A 157 -10.91 16.40 -4.34
CA VAL A 157 -11.60 15.28 -5.00
C VAL A 157 -12.78 14.79 -4.16
N ASP A 158 -13.76 14.16 -4.80
CA ASP A 158 -14.94 13.60 -4.16
C ASP A 158 -14.66 12.23 -3.53
N PHE A 159 -13.76 11.46 -4.15
CA PHE A 159 -13.32 10.15 -3.65
C PHE A 159 -11.92 9.79 -4.17
N ILE A 160 -11.32 8.83 -3.53
CA ILE A 160 -10.04 8.22 -3.92
C ILE A 160 -10.22 6.71 -4.10
N CYS A 161 -9.36 6.09 -4.93
CA CYS A 161 -9.25 4.64 -5.07
C CYS A 161 -7.94 4.16 -4.46
N THR A 162 -8.00 3.11 -3.65
CA THR A 162 -6.84 2.56 -2.93
C THR A 162 -7.10 1.09 -2.53
N ASP A 163 -6.23 0.51 -1.74
CA ASP A 163 -6.43 -0.80 -1.14
C ASP A 163 -7.14 -0.74 0.23
N MET A 164 -7.64 -1.89 0.66
CA MET A 164 -8.37 -2.02 1.92
C MET A 164 -7.56 -1.59 3.16
N PRO A 165 -6.27 -1.98 3.34
CA PRO A 165 -5.48 -1.55 4.50
C PRO A 165 -5.33 -0.03 4.57
N THR A 166 -4.99 0.63 3.47
CA THR A 166 -4.88 2.09 3.40
C THR A 166 -6.21 2.76 3.73
N ALA A 167 -7.32 2.24 3.19
CA ALA A 167 -8.66 2.76 3.47
C ALA A 167 -9.06 2.57 4.94
N LYS A 168 -8.80 1.41 5.54
CA LYS A 168 -9.02 1.18 6.98
C LYS A 168 -8.19 2.15 7.84
N GLY A 169 -6.92 2.32 7.50
CA GLY A 169 -6.06 3.30 8.16
C GLY A 169 -6.58 4.73 8.03
N ALA A 170 -7.04 5.11 6.84
CA ALA A 170 -7.59 6.44 6.58
C ALA A 170 -8.83 6.74 7.45
N VAL A 171 -9.80 5.82 7.55
CA VAL A 171 -11.02 6.06 8.36
C VAL A 171 -10.75 6.06 9.86
N VAL A 172 -9.66 5.48 10.32
CA VAL A 172 -9.18 5.60 11.70
C VAL A 172 -8.55 6.97 11.95
N ALA A 173 -7.69 7.43 11.02
CA ALA A 173 -7.00 8.71 11.12
C ALA A 173 -7.94 9.92 10.87
N TYR A 174 -8.91 9.76 9.97
CA TYR A 174 -9.87 10.80 9.56
C TYR A 174 -11.30 10.29 9.76
N PRO A 175 -11.91 10.52 10.95
CA PRO A 175 -13.22 9.96 11.29
C PRO A 175 -14.40 10.46 10.42
N ASP A 176 -14.22 11.50 9.64
CA ASP A 176 -15.16 12.03 8.66
C ASP A 176 -15.01 11.41 7.26
N MET A 177 -14.04 10.51 7.08
CA MET A 177 -13.94 9.68 5.89
C MET A 177 -14.75 8.40 6.01
N LYS A 178 -15.22 7.90 4.88
CA LYS A 178 -16.01 6.69 4.76
C LYS A 178 -15.43 5.75 3.72
N LEU A 179 -15.20 4.51 4.15
CA LEU A 179 -14.82 3.41 3.28
C LEU A 179 -16.03 3.00 2.42
N LEU A 180 -15.78 2.81 1.13
CA LEU A 180 -16.71 2.25 0.15
C LEU A 180 -16.12 0.91 -0.33
N ASP A 181 -16.66 -0.17 0.20
CA ASP A 181 -16.26 -1.54 -0.15
C ASP A 181 -17.31 -2.15 -1.06
N PHE A 182 -16.91 -2.48 -2.27
CA PHE A 182 -17.77 -3.10 -3.29
C PHE A 182 -17.52 -4.61 -3.41
N THR A 183 -16.77 -5.22 -2.49
CA THR A 183 -16.51 -6.66 -2.47
C THR A 183 -17.82 -7.43 -2.43
N GLY A 184 -17.98 -8.36 -3.38
CA GLY A 184 -19.20 -9.15 -3.51
C GLY A 184 -20.36 -8.46 -4.25
N SER A 185 -20.18 -7.22 -4.71
CA SER A 185 -21.09 -6.57 -5.66
C SER A 185 -20.77 -6.99 -7.10
N ASP A 186 -21.80 -7.18 -7.92
CA ASP A 186 -21.64 -7.37 -9.38
C ASP A 186 -21.17 -6.07 -10.06
N ASP A 187 -21.29 -4.93 -9.37
CA ASP A 187 -20.85 -3.60 -9.80
C ASP A 187 -19.58 -3.19 -9.06
N ASN A 188 -18.47 -3.85 -9.38
CA ASN A 188 -17.16 -3.64 -8.79
C ASN A 188 -16.10 -3.47 -9.89
N PHE A 189 -14.90 -3.09 -9.51
CA PHE A 189 -13.75 -3.04 -10.41
C PHE A 189 -13.42 -4.42 -10.98
N GLU A 190 -13.12 -4.45 -12.27
CA GLU A 190 -12.54 -5.62 -12.93
C GLU A 190 -11.02 -5.58 -12.78
N VAL A 191 -10.45 -6.60 -12.12
CA VAL A 191 -9.00 -6.71 -11.89
C VAL A 191 -8.60 -8.18 -11.79
N ASP A 192 -7.39 -8.50 -12.23
CA ASP A 192 -6.76 -9.78 -11.91
C ASP A 192 -6.33 -9.78 -10.44
N GLU A 193 -6.91 -10.69 -9.65
CA GLU A 193 -6.59 -10.81 -8.22
C GLU A 193 -5.08 -11.02 -7.97
N GLY A 194 -4.38 -11.71 -8.89
CA GLY A 194 -2.94 -11.87 -8.80
C GLY A 194 -2.17 -10.55 -8.87
N GLU A 195 -2.70 -9.56 -9.60
CA GLU A 195 -2.06 -8.25 -9.77
C GLU A 195 -2.30 -7.28 -8.60
N ILE A 196 -3.22 -7.57 -7.70
CA ILE A 196 -3.44 -6.75 -6.50
C ILE A 196 -2.73 -7.29 -5.25
N ASN A 197 -2.27 -8.54 -5.29
CA ASN A 197 -1.51 -9.12 -4.20
C ASN A 197 -0.19 -8.38 -3.99
N ILE A 198 0.21 -8.25 -2.72
CA ILE A 198 1.39 -7.48 -2.31
C ILE A 198 2.58 -8.41 -2.16
N GLY A 199 3.69 -8.09 -2.80
CA GLY A 199 4.91 -8.90 -2.79
C GLY A 199 6.18 -8.12 -2.47
N VAL A 200 7.24 -8.86 -2.15
CA VAL A 200 8.58 -8.33 -1.95
C VAL A 200 9.32 -8.35 -3.28
N SER A 201 9.66 -7.19 -3.82
CA SER A 201 10.44 -7.15 -5.06
C SER A 201 11.94 -7.23 -4.80
N VAL A 202 12.61 -8.04 -5.62
CA VAL A 202 14.06 -8.21 -5.65
C VAL A 202 14.58 -8.00 -7.06
N ARG A 203 15.87 -7.74 -7.21
CA ARG A 203 16.49 -7.58 -8.53
C ARG A 203 16.25 -8.83 -9.38
N LYS A 204 15.89 -8.60 -10.65
CA LYS A 204 15.64 -9.64 -11.63
C LYS A 204 16.78 -10.67 -11.68
N GLY A 205 16.42 -11.94 -11.56
CA GLY A 205 17.36 -13.07 -11.56
C GLY A 205 18.09 -13.33 -10.22
N ASN A 206 17.78 -12.61 -9.15
CA ASN A 206 18.29 -12.89 -7.81
C ASN A 206 17.46 -13.99 -7.12
N ALA A 207 17.55 -15.21 -7.66
CA ALA A 207 16.78 -16.36 -7.18
C ALA A 207 17.13 -16.73 -5.73
N GLU A 208 18.38 -16.61 -5.31
CA GLU A 208 18.81 -16.94 -3.95
C GLU A 208 18.08 -16.11 -2.90
N LEU A 209 18.04 -14.80 -3.09
CA LEU A 209 17.33 -13.90 -2.18
C LEU A 209 15.80 -14.13 -2.22
N LYS A 210 15.26 -14.27 -3.44
CA LYS A 210 13.82 -14.55 -3.62
C LYS A 210 13.40 -15.83 -2.89
N ASP A 211 14.15 -16.94 -3.10
CA ASP A 211 13.82 -18.25 -2.51
C ASP A 211 13.94 -18.21 -0.98
N ALA A 212 14.93 -17.47 -0.43
CA ALA A 212 15.08 -17.28 1.00
C ALA A 212 13.89 -16.52 1.61
N ILE A 213 13.41 -15.48 0.93
CA ILE A 213 12.21 -14.72 1.35
C ILE A 213 10.96 -15.60 1.24
N ASP A 214 10.76 -16.27 0.10
CA ASP A 214 9.61 -17.16 -0.12
C ASP A 214 9.54 -18.28 0.93
N SER A 215 10.69 -18.83 1.34
CA SER A 215 10.73 -19.88 2.37
C SER A 215 10.18 -19.42 3.72
N VAL A 216 10.34 -18.14 4.06
CA VAL A 216 9.77 -17.55 5.27
C VAL A 216 8.28 -17.26 5.08
N LEU A 217 7.93 -16.56 4.01
CA LEU A 217 6.54 -16.15 3.76
C LEU A 217 5.59 -17.35 3.60
N SER A 218 6.05 -18.46 3.02
CA SER A 218 5.26 -19.69 2.87
C SER A 218 4.93 -20.39 4.18
N THR A 219 5.56 -20.02 5.28
CA THR A 219 5.22 -20.54 6.63
C THR A 219 4.08 -19.78 7.29
N MET A 220 3.70 -18.63 6.74
CA MET A 220 2.64 -17.76 7.25
C MET A 220 1.33 -18.01 6.49
N THR A 221 0.23 -17.87 7.20
CA THR A 221 -1.12 -17.99 6.64
C THR A 221 -1.69 -16.60 6.34
N GLU A 222 -2.78 -16.55 5.57
CA GLU A 222 -3.52 -15.31 5.33
C GLU A 222 -4.03 -14.69 6.66
N ASP A 223 -4.43 -15.52 7.62
CA ASP A 223 -4.85 -15.04 8.95
C ASP A 223 -3.68 -14.40 9.71
N ASP A 224 -2.46 -14.94 9.58
CA ASP A 224 -1.26 -14.32 10.19
C ASP A 224 -0.98 -12.95 9.56
N PHE A 225 -1.08 -12.83 8.24
CA PHE A 225 -0.92 -11.55 7.53
C PHE A 225 -1.97 -10.53 7.96
N ASN A 226 -3.23 -10.93 8.03
CA ASN A 226 -4.32 -10.06 8.46
C ASN A 226 -4.15 -9.60 9.91
N ALA A 227 -3.76 -10.49 10.83
CA ALA A 227 -3.52 -10.13 12.22
C ALA A 227 -2.38 -9.11 12.38
N MET A 228 -1.28 -9.28 11.63
CA MET A 228 -0.18 -8.32 11.61
C MET A 228 -0.58 -6.98 11.01
N MET A 229 -1.42 -6.97 9.98
CA MET A 229 -1.94 -5.75 9.38
C MET A 229 -2.85 -5.00 10.36
N ASP A 230 -3.72 -5.69 11.07
CA ASP A 230 -4.59 -5.10 12.10
C ASP A 230 -3.75 -4.50 13.25
N GLU A 231 -2.64 -5.14 13.63
CA GLU A 231 -1.67 -4.57 14.59
C GLU A 231 -1.05 -3.29 14.04
N ALA A 232 -0.59 -3.28 12.79
CA ALA A 232 -0.03 -2.08 12.15
C ALA A 232 -1.03 -0.93 12.11
N ILE A 233 -2.29 -1.20 11.74
CA ILE A 233 -3.38 -0.20 11.75
C ILE A 233 -3.59 0.37 13.17
N ALA A 234 -3.54 -0.48 14.20
CA ALA A 234 -3.76 -0.05 15.57
C ALA A 234 -2.67 0.86 16.13
N ILE A 235 -1.42 0.73 15.65
CA ILE A 235 -0.26 1.51 16.13
C ILE A 235 0.16 2.63 15.19
N GLN A 236 -0.46 2.77 14.01
CA GLN A 236 -0.11 3.84 13.07
C GLN A 236 -0.37 5.23 13.68
N PRO A 237 0.42 6.25 13.33
CA PRO A 237 0.16 7.60 13.77
C PRO A 237 -1.18 8.11 13.20
N LEU A 238 -2.04 8.67 14.06
CA LEU A 238 -3.39 9.11 13.72
C LEU A 238 -3.43 10.38 12.85
N SER A 239 -2.32 11.05 12.69
CA SER A 239 -2.09 12.15 11.71
C SER A 239 -0.62 12.48 11.69
N GLU A 240 -0.10 12.95 10.56
CA GLU A 240 1.19 13.66 10.58
C GLU A 240 1.01 14.95 11.39
N SER A 241 1.69 15.01 12.54
CA SER A 241 1.75 16.21 13.39
C SER A 241 2.80 17.19 12.89
#